data_fd2bdc3ca01b7bd9936d9b78525ca012
#
_entry.id   fd2bdc3ca01b7bd9936d9b78525ca012
#
_cell.length_a   1.000
_cell.length_b   1.000
_cell.length_c   1.000
_cell.angle_alpha   90.00
_cell.angle_beta   90.00
_cell.angle_gamma   90.00
#
_symmetry.space_group_name_H-M   'P 1'
#
loop_
_entity.id
_entity.type
_entity.pdbx_description
1 polymer ?
#
loop_
_entity_poly.entity_id
_entity_poly.type
_entity_poly.pdbx_seq_one_letter_code
_entity_poly.pdbx_strand_id
1 'polypeptide(L)'
;MKIPIARTSLTKEEINSVLEPLKSGWLVQGPKVQEFEAKWSKFTGAKYSIAVTSCTTALHLSLVALGIGPNDEVIVPAFTWI
;
A
#
# COMPACT_ATOMS: atom_id res chain seq x y z
N MET A 1 -3.07 29.97 -13.92
CA MET A 1 -2.57 28.57 -14.05
C MET A 1 -2.90 27.81 -12.77
N LYS A 2 -3.60 26.67 -12.85
CA LYS A 2 -3.87 25.81 -11.69
C LYS A 2 -2.89 24.63 -11.73
N ILE A 3 -2.01 24.52 -10.76
CA ILE A 3 -1.09 23.40 -10.62
C ILE A 3 -1.68 22.46 -9.58
N PRO A 4 -2.12 21.25 -9.94
CA PRO A 4 -2.64 20.28 -8.98
C PRO A 4 -1.49 19.74 -8.11
N ILE A 5 -1.77 19.42 -6.84
CA ILE A 5 -0.82 18.80 -5.92
C ILE A 5 -0.43 17.39 -6.42
N ALA A 6 -1.40 16.66 -6.98
CA ALA A 6 -1.17 15.35 -7.58
C ALA A 6 -2.08 15.18 -8.80
N ARG A 7 -1.62 14.41 -9.77
CA ARG A 7 -2.39 14.01 -10.94
C ARG A 7 -2.20 12.53 -11.20
N THR A 8 -3.30 11.80 -11.21
CA THR A 8 -3.28 10.37 -11.55
C THR A 8 -2.98 10.20 -13.04
N SER A 9 -2.00 9.37 -13.36
CA SER A 9 -1.67 8.97 -14.72
C SER A 9 -1.76 7.46 -14.82
N LEU A 10 -2.68 6.97 -15.62
CA LEU A 10 -2.88 5.54 -15.89
C LEU A 10 -2.62 5.25 -17.36
N THR A 11 -1.82 4.25 -17.62
CA THR A 11 -1.57 3.75 -18.96
C THR A 11 -2.65 2.74 -19.38
N LYS A 12 -2.66 2.38 -20.67
CA LYS A 12 -3.57 1.34 -21.18
C LYS A 12 -3.29 -0.02 -20.53
N GLU A 13 -2.05 -0.30 -20.17
CA GLU A 13 -1.65 -1.55 -19.52
C GLU A 13 -2.27 -1.68 -18.14
N GLU A 14 -2.23 -0.62 -17.34
CA GLU A 14 -2.83 -0.58 -16.01
C GLU A 14 -4.35 -0.71 -16.07
N ILE A 15 -4.99 0.00 -17.00
CA ILE A 15 -6.43 -0.11 -17.22
C ILE A 15 -6.83 -1.54 -17.62
N ASN A 16 -6.08 -2.17 -18.53
CA ASN A 16 -6.35 -3.54 -18.96
C ASN A 16 -6.13 -4.55 -17.84
N SER A 17 -5.13 -4.34 -16.97
CA SER A 17 -4.86 -5.22 -15.84
C SER A 17 -6.01 -5.33 -14.84
N VAL A 18 -6.80 -4.26 -14.71
CA VAL A 18 -7.98 -4.25 -13.83
C VAL A 18 -9.13 -5.10 -14.36
N LEU A 19 -9.19 -5.33 -15.67
CA LEU A 19 -10.28 -6.10 -16.27
C LEU A 19 -10.28 -7.58 -15.85
N GLU A 20 -9.13 -8.17 -15.63
CA GLU A 20 -9.01 -9.57 -15.23
C GLU A 20 -9.66 -9.85 -13.86
N PRO A 21 -9.31 -9.14 -12.77
CA PRO A 21 -10.01 -9.29 -11.49
C PRO A 21 -11.51 -9.04 -11.58
N LEU A 22 -11.92 -8.01 -12.33
CA LEU A 22 -13.34 -7.71 -12.51
C LEU A 22 -14.10 -8.86 -13.19
N LYS A 23 -13.53 -9.45 -14.24
CA LYS A 23 -14.13 -10.59 -14.96
C LYS A 23 -14.14 -11.86 -14.13
N SER A 24 -13.14 -12.08 -13.30
CA SER A 24 -13.05 -13.25 -12.42
C SER A 24 -14.04 -13.18 -11.25
N GLY A 25 -14.53 -12.00 -10.90
CA GLY A 25 -15.35 -11.75 -9.73
C GLY A 25 -14.57 -11.80 -8.40
N TRP A 26 -13.26 -12.00 -8.43
CA TRP A 26 -12.43 -12.00 -7.22
C TRP A 26 -11.95 -10.59 -6.90
N LEU A 27 -12.77 -9.86 -6.14
CA LEU A 27 -12.56 -8.44 -5.82
C LEU A 27 -12.05 -8.20 -4.39
N VAL A 28 -11.76 -9.27 -3.66
CA VAL A 28 -11.19 -9.24 -2.32
C VAL A 28 -9.74 -9.71 -2.33
N GLN A 29 -9.13 -9.77 -1.16
CA GLN A 29 -7.77 -10.28 -1.01
C GLN A 29 -7.64 -11.69 -1.61
N GLY A 30 -6.64 -11.90 -2.46
CA GLY A 30 -6.48 -13.15 -3.21
C GLY A 30 -5.22 -13.16 -4.08
N PRO A 31 -5.23 -13.88 -5.21
CA PRO A 31 -4.02 -14.09 -6.03
C PRO A 31 -3.32 -12.81 -6.47
N LYS A 32 -4.06 -11.76 -6.83
CA LYS A 32 -3.48 -10.47 -7.26
C LYS A 32 -2.79 -9.73 -6.11
N VAL A 33 -3.32 -9.84 -4.90
CA VAL A 33 -2.67 -9.28 -3.70
C VAL A 33 -1.38 -10.03 -3.40
N GLN A 34 -1.38 -11.36 -3.45
CA GLN A 34 -0.18 -12.18 -3.27
C GLN A 34 0.90 -11.87 -4.31
N GLU A 35 0.51 -11.72 -5.57
CA GLU A 35 1.40 -11.32 -6.65
C GLU A 35 2.02 -9.93 -6.39
N PHE A 36 1.21 -8.97 -5.94
CA PHE A 36 1.66 -7.64 -5.57
C PHE A 36 2.66 -7.69 -4.42
N GLU A 37 2.37 -8.40 -3.34
CA GLU A 37 3.25 -8.57 -2.18
C GLU A 37 4.60 -9.18 -2.58
N ALA A 38 4.59 -10.20 -3.43
CA ALA A 38 5.81 -10.84 -3.92
C ALA A 38 6.65 -9.90 -4.80
N LYS A 39 6.03 -9.15 -5.71
CA LYS A 39 6.70 -8.17 -6.55
C LYS A 39 7.26 -7.01 -5.73
N TRP A 40 6.51 -6.54 -4.73
CA TRP A 40 6.94 -5.47 -3.85
C TRP A 40 8.12 -5.89 -2.98
N SER A 41 8.08 -7.09 -2.39
CA SER A 41 9.22 -7.66 -1.67
C SER A 41 10.48 -7.72 -2.54
N LYS A 42 10.34 -8.19 -3.78
CA LYS A 42 11.47 -8.23 -4.73
C LYS A 42 12.00 -6.84 -5.08
N PHE A 43 11.12 -5.87 -5.28
CA PHE A 43 11.49 -4.51 -5.64
C PHE A 43 12.21 -3.79 -4.50
N THR A 44 11.73 -3.92 -3.27
CA THR A 44 12.29 -3.26 -2.09
C THR A 44 13.44 -4.01 -1.43
N GLY A 45 13.63 -5.29 -1.76
CA GLY A 45 14.58 -6.18 -1.07
C GLY A 45 14.09 -6.66 0.29
N ALA A 46 12.84 -6.37 0.68
CA ALA A 46 12.25 -6.84 1.91
C ALA A 46 12.00 -8.35 1.85
N LYS A 47 12.22 -9.04 2.96
CA LYS A 47 11.97 -10.49 3.05
C LYS A 47 10.48 -10.82 2.92
N TYR A 48 9.63 -9.98 3.48
CA TYR A 48 8.17 -10.10 3.47
C TYR A 48 7.51 -8.76 3.18
N SER A 49 6.37 -8.79 2.52
CA SER A 49 5.50 -7.63 2.32
C SER A 49 4.06 -8.05 2.54
N ILE A 50 3.29 -7.22 3.20
CA ILE A 50 1.89 -7.47 3.53
C ILE A 50 1.08 -6.28 3.05
N ALA A 51 0.13 -6.54 2.16
CA ALA A 51 -0.80 -5.51 1.69
C ALA A 51 -1.92 -5.30 2.71
N VAL A 52 -2.21 -4.05 2.98
CA VAL A 52 -3.26 -3.62 3.90
C VAL A 52 -4.16 -2.60 3.23
N THR A 53 -5.28 -2.27 3.86
CA THR A 53 -6.35 -1.45 3.25
C THR A 53 -5.99 0.02 3.05
N SER A 54 -5.03 0.54 3.82
CA SER A 54 -4.62 1.94 3.74
C SER A 54 -3.23 2.17 4.35
N CYS A 55 -2.61 3.29 4.03
CA CYS A 55 -1.36 3.70 4.67
C CYS A 55 -1.53 3.89 6.19
N THR A 56 -2.65 4.44 6.64
CA THR A 56 -2.97 4.57 8.07
C THR A 56 -2.96 3.21 8.76
N THR A 57 -3.59 2.20 8.15
CA THR A 57 -3.58 0.83 8.67
C THR A 57 -2.17 0.25 8.69
N ALA A 58 -1.37 0.50 7.65
CA ALA A 58 0.02 0.04 7.60
C ALA A 58 0.87 0.62 8.74
N LEU A 59 0.77 1.92 8.98
CA LEU A 59 1.47 2.59 10.07
C LEU A 59 1.05 2.04 11.44
N HIS A 60 -0.26 1.93 11.66
CA HIS A 60 -0.80 1.39 12.92
C HIS A 60 -0.32 -0.04 13.18
N LEU A 61 -0.49 -0.94 12.20
CA LEU A 61 -0.08 -2.34 12.35
C LEU A 61 1.43 -2.49 12.52
N SER A 62 2.23 -1.63 11.90
CA SER A 62 3.69 -1.63 12.09
C SER A 62 4.06 -1.31 13.54
N LEU A 63 3.43 -0.31 14.14
CA LEU A 63 3.66 0.03 15.56
C LEU A 63 3.22 -1.09 16.49
N VAL A 64 2.05 -1.68 16.24
CA VAL A 64 1.54 -2.82 17.01
C VAL A 64 2.49 -4.02 16.90
N ALA A 65 2.96 -4.35 15.70
CA ALA A 65 3.88 -5.47 15.48
C ALA A 65 5.24 -5.29 16.16
N LEU A 66 5.67 -4.03 16.32
CA LEU A 66 6.89 -3.68 17.05
C LEU A 66 6.70 -3.60 18.57
N GLY A 67 5.47 -3.77 19.07
CA GLY A 67 5.16 -3.66 20.49
C GLY A 67 5.16 -2.24 21.04
N ILE A 68 5.09 -1.23 20.17
CA ILE A 68 5.05 0.18 20.56
C ILE A 68 3.72 0.50 21.25
N GLY A 69 3.80 1.10 22.44
CA GLY A 69 2.65 1.37 23.29
C GLY A 69 2.79 2.62 24.15
N PRO A 70 2.00 2.75 25.20
CA PRO A 70 2.07 3.89 26.13
C PRO A 70 3.48 4.08 26.69
N ASN A 71 3.93 5.34 26.73
CA ASN A 71 5.27 5.80 27.13
C ASN A 71 6.39 5.54 26.12
N ASP A 72 6.11 4.96 24.95
CA ASP A 72 7.09 4.91 23.86
C ASP A 72 7.04 6.18 23.01
N GLU A 73 8.18 6.54 22.44
CA GLU A 73 8.32 7.71 21.58
C GLU A 73 8.58 7.26 20.14
N VAL A 74 7.93 7.92 19.17
CA VAL A 74 8.07 7.65 17.74
C VAL A 74 8.47 8.94 17.03
N ILE A 75 9.60 8.92 16.33
CA ILE A 75 10.06 10.04 15.51
C ILE A 75 9.30 10.05 14.20
N VAL A 76 8.63 11.15 13.91
CA VAL A 76 7.83 11.33 12.69
C VAL A 76 8.18 12.65 12.00
N PRO A 77 8.02 12.74 10.64
CA PRO A 77 8.14 13.99 9.93
C PRO A 77 7.07 14.99 10.37
N ALA A 78 7.45 16.26 10.54
CA ALA A 78 6.49 17.33 10.85
C ALA A 78 5.61 17.68 9.62
N PHE A 79 6.16 17.55 8.42
CA PHE A 79 5.47 17.81 7.16
C PHE A 79 4.86 16.53 6.59
N THR A 80 3.71 16.16 7.13
CA THR A 80 2.93 15.00 6.69
C THR A 80 1.46 15.20 7.04
N TRP A 81 0.62 14.22 6.72
CA TRP A 81 -0.78 14.21 7.14
C TRP A 81 -0.89 14.09 8.67
N ILE A 82 -1.89 14.73 9.25
CA ILE A 82 -2.17 14.72 10.70
C ILE A 82 -2.63 13.35 11.20
#